data_dd225de0420bbe9991ea804a79c0465e
#
_entry.id   dd225de0420bbe9991ea804a79c0465e
#
_cell.length_a   1.000
_cell.length_b   1.000
_cell.length_c   1.000
_cell.angle_alpha   90.00
_cell.angle_beta   90.00
_cell.angle_gamma   90.00
#
_symmetry.space_group_name_H-M   'P 1'
#
loop_
_entity.id
_entity.type
_entity.pdbx_description
1 polymer ?
#
loop_
_entity_poly.entity_id
_entity_poly.type
_entity_poly.pdbx_seq_one_letter_code
_entity_poly.pdbx_strand_id
1 'polypeptide(L)'
;MRKQEEGYVLVLVLVTMAALAVLSLAAMQVNLVTNKLTVIRTEDTQLNEDARSALQLIAADVRNRFPLHDSNDVPEHMASETAFNAAVHELLATDAPFVKLTNTSDSTITYSIQLKEDEDTTQLVTAPFTKILQVDVRASRQVNPEQPRLAVHYTQDLYLTALPSFLYYVLGSDQQLAVNGMPTVKGNIYSGGPFTLMRPANYQLNGEAKQLQNLSTSRFYLDGRIDVPDLASCNVCRQPNYFTAGNSFANEFPDAGPVTSQFSPFQFDYSIIEFVNRRLAQKLPYTNTVEATLFKQSTLPRTNLVFETERVISDDGSTIIERPSPYLVKRLYDRLNDPTIVTLPPALTGSAMVITESIAKNENPLLFDGDLTIDSLNHISIDRPLIVNGDLTIQGNVSFESTVYVLGDSVIDRANIRPLDETGLNSLVLLSKGKILLNRINEFETGSTSLQAFLYSDSLEKTQVYAVGSELQIKGGLYSRGPLDVNVFRGRYPEAEGLSATQYFERNIPEQAPEHSRLQLTYNDAVFNQLNTLPVTNQLQFFVSQPVQLQ
;
A
#
# COMPACT_ATOMS: atom_id res chain seq x y z
N MET A 1 -31.14 84.04 34.63
CA MET A 1 -30.71 82.65 34.54
C MET A 1 -30.93 82.00 33.18
N ARG A 2 -31.90 82.35 32.37
CA ARG A 2 -32.19 81.69 31.09
C ARG A 2 -31.11 81.75 29.98
N LYS A 3 -30.29 82.84 29.96
CA LYS A 3 -29.22 83.02 28.94
C LYS A 3 -27.99 82.11 29.12
N GLN A 4 -27.74 81.56 30.29
CA GLN A 4 -26.62 80.66 30.53
C GLN A 4 -26.89 79.22 30.10
N GLU A 5 -28.17 78.77 30.09
CA GLU A 5 -28.55 77.41 29.67
C GLU A 5 -28.44 77.26 28.14
N GLU A 6 -28.71 78.27 27.35
CA GLU A 6 -28.61 78.19 25.88
C GLU A 6 -27.18 78.04 25.39
N GLY A 7 -26.20 78.63 26.10
CA GLY A 7 -24.76 78.43 25.78
C GLY A 7 -24.25 77.04 26.06
N TYR A 8 -24.74 76.40 27.13
CA TYR A 8 -24.35 75.04 27.52
C TYR A 8 -24.85 74.00 26.54
N VAL A 9 -26.08 74.14 26.06
CA VAL A 9 -26.67 73.29 25.05
C VAL A 9 -25.89 73.31 23.73
N LEU A 10 -25.47 74.50 23.30
CA LEU A 10 -24.67 74.71 22.09
C LEU A 10 -23.30 74.03 22.20
N VAL A 11 -22.63 74.12 23.34
CA VAL A 11 -21.35 73.45 23.61
C VAL A 11 -21.52 71.96 23.64
N LEU A 12 -22.60 71.44 24.26
CA LEU A 12 -22.90 70.02 24.30
C LEU A 12 -23.14 69.43 22.89
N VAL A 13 -23.92 70.13 22.05
CA VAL A 13 -24.14 69.72 20.65
C VAL A 13 -22.84 69.76 19.86
N LEU A 14 -21.99 70.72 20.04
CA LEU A 14 -20.69 70.83 19.36
C LEU A 14 -19.75 69.65 19.78
N VAL A 15 -19.70 69.33 21.07
CA VAL A 15 -18.90 68.20 21.60
C VAL A 15 -19.46 66.86 21.08
N THR A 16 -20.77 66.69 21.05
CA THR A 16 -21.39 65.46 20.50
C THR A 16 -21.16 65.32 19.01
N MET A 17 -21.26 66.41 18.21
CA MET A 17 -20.92 66.39 16.78
C MET A 17 -19.44 66.06 16.55
N ALA A 18 -18.53 66.63 17.33
CA ALA A 18 -17.11 66.34 17.23
C ALA A 18 -16.82 64.86 17.58
N ALA A 19 -17.44 64.33 18.63
CA ALA A 19 -17.32 62.91 18.99
C ALA A 19 -17.86 61.98 17.89
N LEU A 20 -19.01 62.30 17.30
CA LEU A 20 -19.57 61.54 16.19
C LEU A 20 -18.70 61.62 14.93
N ALA A 21 -18.07 62.76 14.64
CA ALA A 21 -17.15 62.89 13.52
C ALA A 21 -15.89 62.04 13.73
N VAL A 22 -15.32 62.01 14.94
CA VAL A 22 -14.17 61.14 15.27
C VAL A 22 -14.53 59.64 15.18
N LEU A 23 -15.70 59.26 15.69
CA LEU A 23 -16.20 57.87 15.58
C LEU A 23 -16.44 57.46 14.12
N SER A 24 -16.98 58.35 13.30
CA SER A 24 -17.21 58.09 11.86
C SER A 24 -15.87 57.95 11.12
N LEU A 25 -14.87 58.76 11.40
CA LEU A 25 -13.52 58.63 10.85
C LEU A 25 -12.84 57.32 11.28
N ALA A 26 -12.97 56.95 12.55
CA ALA A 26 -12.43 55.70 13.05
C ALA A 26 -13.11 54.47 12.39
N ALA A 27 -14.45 54.48 12.26
CA ALA A 27 -15.20 53.45 11.56
C ALA A 27 -14.79 53.36 10.07
N MET A 28 -14.57 54.47 9.41
CA MET A 28 -14.11 54.50 8.02
C MET A 28 -12.69 53.92 7.87
N GLN A 29 -11.78 54.21 8.78
CA GLN A 29 -10.44 53.63 8.80
C GLN A 29 -10.46 52.13 9.02
N VAL A 30 -11.29 51.62 9.96
CA VAL A 30 -11.47 50.20 10.20
C VAL A 30 -12.01 49.49 8.94
N ASN A 31 -13.02 50.07 8.28
CA ASN A 31 -13.55 49.52 7.04
C ASN A 31 -12.51 49.49 5.92
N LEU A 32 -11.71 50.50 5.74
CA LEU A 32 -10.64 50.54 4.74
C LEU A 32 -9.57 49.48 5.00
N VAL A 33 -9.16 49.30 6.27
CA VAL A 33 -8.20 48.27 6.65
C VAL A 33 -8.80 46.86 6.43
N THR A 34 -10.05 46.67 6.86
CA THR A 34 -10.75 45.36 6.68
C THR A 34 -10.89 45.04 5.19
N ASN A 35 -11.29 46.00 4.36
CA ASN A 35 -11.40 45.76 2.92
C ASN A 35 -10.04 45.43 2.30
N LYS A 36 -8.96 46.14 2.66
CA LYS A 36 -7.61 45.82 2.19
C LYS A 36 -7.19 44.39 2.59
N LEU A 37 -7.42 44.00 3.85
CA LEU A 37 -7.10 42.65 4.34
C LEU A 37 -7.93 41.59 3.63
N THR A 38 -9.20 41.85 3.35
CA THR A 38 -10.07 40.93 2.60
C THR A 38 -9.58 40.73 1.18
N VAL A 39 -9.21 41.82 0.48
CA VAL A 39 -8.64 41.74 -0.87
C VAL A 39 -7.34 40.94 -0.85
N ILE A 40 -6.40 41.23 0.06
CA ILE A 40 -5.14 40.49 0.15
C ILE A 40 -5.39 38.99 0.40
N ARG A 41 -6.30 38.65 1.32
CA ARG A 41 -6.65 37.23 1.60
C ARG A 41 -7.27 36.53 0.39
N THR A 42 -8.15 37.22 -0.33
CA THR A 42 -8.78 36.65 -1.55
C THR A 42 -7.72 36.43 -2.62
N GLU A 43 -6.82 37.37 -2.82
CA GLU A 43 -5.73 37.28 -3.80
C GLU A 43 -4.71 36.17 -3.41
N ASP A 44 -4.39 36.06 -2.12
CA ASP A 44 -3.51 34.99 -1.61
C ASP A 44 -4.16 33.62 -1.81
N THR A 45 -5.45 33.47 -1.50
CA THR A 45 -6.19 32.22 -1.74
C THR A 45 -6.19 31.87 -3.22
N GLN A 46 -6.48 32.83 -4.10
CA GLN A 46 -6.48 32.62 -5.55
C GLN A 46 -5.09 32.21 -6.06
N LEU A 47 -4.03 32.85 -5.55
CA LEU A 47 -2.67 32.53 -5.94
C LEU A 47 -2.26 31.12 -5.51
N ASN A 48 -2.70 30.67 -4.34
CA ASN A 48 -2.50 29.30 -3.86
C ASN A 48 -3.23 28.29 -4.75
N GLU A 49 -4.47 28.57 -5.15
CA GLU A 49 -5.24 27.71 -6.07
C GLU A 49 -4.62 27.68 -7.47
N ASP A 50 -4.15 28.80 -7.98
CA ASP A 50 -3.45 28.89 -9.27
C ASP A 50 -2.17 28.04 -9.26
N ALA A 51 -1.38 28.08 -8.17
CA ALA A 51 -0.18 27.28 -8.01
C ALA A 51 -0.47 25.77 -7.91
N ARG A 52 -1.50 25.39 -7.15
CA ARG A 52 -1.94 23.99 -7.06
C ARG A 52 -2.48 23.47 -8.38
N SER A 53 -3.26 24.26 -9.09
CA SER A 53 -3.75 23.92 -10.43
C SER A 53 -2.60 23.72 -11.42
N ALA A 54 -1.55 24.54 -11.32
CA ALA A 54 -0.35 24.39 -12.14
C ALA A 54 0.36 23.05 -11.86
N LEU A 55 0.51 22.66 -10.58
CA LEU A 55 1.06 21.37 -10.20
C LEU A 55 0.26 20.21 -10.81
N GLN A 56 -1.07 20.26 -10.72
CA GLN A 56 -1.94 19.23 -11.30
C GLN A 56 -1.80 19.15 -12.83
N LEU A 57 -1.72 20.28 -13.52
CA LEU A 57 -1.54 20.31 -14.97
C LEU A 57 -0.17 19.74 -15.39
N ILE A 58 0.90 20.09 -14.66
CA ILE A 58 2.24 19.54 -14.90
C ILE A 58 2.25 18.03 -14.67
N ALA A 59 1.67 17.57 -13.58
CA ALA A 59 1.54 16.16 -13.28
C ALA A 59 0.79 15.39 -14.38
N ALA A 60 -0.32 15.96 -14.88
CA ALA A 60 -1.08 15.39 -15.98
C ALA A 60 -0.29 15.35 -17.31
N ASP A 61 0.51 16.37 -17.60
CA ASP A 61 1.33 16.40 -18.81
C ASP A 61 2.47 15.39 -18.76
N VAL A 62 3.18 15.31 -17.64
CA VAL A 62 4.21 14.26 -17.42
C VAL A 62 3.61 12.87 -17.63
N ARG A 63 2.42 12.63 -17.04
CA ARG A 63 1.69 11.37 -17.20
C ARG A 63 1.36 11.05 -18.65
N ASN A 64 0.87 12.03 -19.41
CA ASN A 64 0.48 11.84 -20.81
C ASN A 64 1.66 11.51 -21.73
N ARG A 65 2.89 11.81 -21.32
CA ARG A 65 4.12 11.44 -22.06
C ARG A 65 4.53 9.98 -21.85
N PHE A 66 4.01 9.33 -20.80
CA PHE A 66 4.14 7.89 -20.54
C PHE A 66 2.77 7.23 -20.59
N PRO A 67 2.16 7.09 -21.80
CA PRO A 67 0.82 6.54 -21.90
C PRO A 67 0.77 5.09 -21.41
N LEU A 68 -0.29 4.76 -20.70
CA LEU A 68 -0.60 3.38 -20.36
C LEU A 68 -0.91 2.62 -21.65
N HIS A 69 -0.24 1.49 -21.85
CA HIS A 69 -0.53 0.58 -22.95
C HIS A 69 -1.52 -0.50 -22.49
N ASP A 70 -2.65 -0.60 -23.20
CA ASP A 70 -3.64 -1.66 -22.97
C ASP A 70 -3.22 -3.02 -23.57
N SER A 71 -2.06 -3.08 -24.25
CA SER A 71 -1.57 -4.27 -24.90
C SER A 71 -0.64 -5.10 -23.99
N ASN A 72 -0.61 -6.40 -24.21
CA ASN A 72 0.35 -7.30 -23.57
C ASN A 72 1.81 -7.07 -24.04
N ASP A 73 2.02 -6.15 -24.98
CA ASP A 73 3.33 -5.78 -25.45
C ASP A 73 4.04 -4.88 -24.44
N VAL A 74 5.32 -5.11 -24.26
CA VAL A 74 6.17 -4.28 -23.39
C VAL A 74 6.42 -2.95 -24.11
N PRO A 75 6.04 -1.79 -23.55
CA PRO A 75 6.35 -0.50 -24.13
C PRO A 75 7.85 -0.33 -24.37
N GLU A 76 8.24 0.39 -25.42
CA GLU A 76 9.64 0.58 -25.77
C GLU A 76 10.49 1.14 -24.61
N HIS A 77 9.94 2.10 -23.87
CA HIS A 77 10.59 2.68 -22.69
C HIS A 77 10.68 1.70 -21.49
N MET A 78 9.95 0.59 -21.50
CA MET A 78 10.02 -0.48 -20.48
C MET A 78 10.85 -1.69 -20.96
N ALA A 79 11.38 -1.66 -22.19
CA ALA A 79 12.17 -2.76 -22.73
C ALA A 79 13.49 -2.99 -21.96
N SER A 80 14.03 -1.95 -21.33
CA SER A 80 15.19 -2.02 -20.44
C SER A 80 15.24 -0.80 -19.53
N GLU A 81 15.94 -0.92 -18.40
CA GLU A 81 16.18 0.22 -17.52
C GLU A 81 16.95 1.37 -18.22
N THR A 82 17.82 1.04 -19.17
CA THR A 82 18.50 2.04 -20.00
C THR A 82 17.51 2.81 -20.89
N ALA A 83 16.56 2.11 -21.49
CA ALA A 83 15.50 2.76 -22.31
C ALA A 83 14.60 3.63 -21.44
N PHE A 84 14.24 3.18 -20.24
CA PHE A 84 13.48 3.96 -19.28
C PHE A 84 14.22 5.24 -18.85
N ASN A 85 15.49 5.11 -18.48
CA ASN A 85 16.32 6.26 -18.11
C ASN A 85 16.45 7.26 -19.26
N ALA A 86 16.66 6.76 -20.50
CA ALA A 86 16.71 7.61 -21.70
C ALA A 86 15.40 8.38 -21.91
N ALA A 87 14.24 7.73 -21.77
CA ALA A 87 12.94 8.37 -21.92
C ALA A 87 12.70 9.45 -20.84
N VAL A 88 13.13 9.22 -19.60
CA VAL A 88 13.05 10.23 -18.52
C VAL A 88 14.00 11.39 -18.79
N HIS A 89 15.22 11.13 -19.27
CA HIS A 89 16.16 12.21 -19.63
C HIS A 89 15.65 13.03 -20.81
N GLU A 90 15.04 12.40 -21.83
CA GLU A 90 14.41 13.09 -22.94
C GLU A 90 13.27 13.99 -22.47
N LEU A 91 12.45 13.50 -21.54
CA LEU A 91 11.41 14.29 -20.89
C LEU A 91 11.96 15.57 -20.25
N LEU A 92 13.09 15.47 -19.53
CA LEU A 92 13.71 16.60 -18.83
C LEU A 92 14.49 17.52 -19.77
N ALA A 93 15.03 17.01 -20.88
CA ALA A 93 15.79 17.78 -21.85
C ALA A 93 14.94 18.61 -22.82
N THR A 94 13.62 18.39 -22.80
CA THR A 94 12.72 19.12 -23.70
C THR A 94 12.57 20.55 -23.21
N ASP A 95 13.20 21.52 -23.88
CA ASP A 95 13.08 22.98 -23.61
C ASP A 95 11.66 23.53 -23.85
N ALA A 96 10.76 22.73 -24.39
CA ALA A 96 9.37 23.13 -24.54
C ALA A 96 8.70 23.15 -23.16
N PRO A 97 8.10 24.28 -22.76
CA PRO A 97 7.36 24.32 -21.51
C PRO A 97 6.32 23.20 -21.48
N PHE A 98 6.38 22.37 -20.44
CA PHE A 98 5.49 21.22 -20.27
C PHE A 98 4.01 21.62 -20.39
N VAL A 99 3.66 22.78 -19.90
CA VAL A 99 2.32 23.35 -20.02
C VAL A 99 2.47 24.82 -20.39
N LYS A 100 1.73 25.27 -21.39
CA LYS A 100 1.45 26.70 -21.52
C LYS A 100 0.54 27.10 -20.36
N LEU A 101 1.15 27.36 -19.21
CA LEU A 101 0.44 27.97 -18.11
C LEU A 101 -0.06 29.32 -18.62
N THR A 102 -1.37 29.46 -18.80
CA THR A 102 -1.97 30.73 -19.17
C THR A 102 -1.74 31.68 -18.00
N ASN A 103 -0.73 32.54 -18.13
CA ASN A 103 -0.63 33.68 -17.24
C ASN A 103 -1.94 34.45 -17.38
N THR A 104 -2.74 34.47 -16.31
CA THR A 104 -3.80 35.48 -16.21
C THR A 104 -3.11 36.84 -16.22
N SER A 105 -3.78 37.89 -16.68
CA SER A 105 -3.21 39.22 -16.91
C SER A 105 -2.38 39.76 -15.73
N ASP A 106 -2.55 39.20 -14.53
CA ASP A 106 -2.01 39.75 -13.28
C ASP A 106 -1.13 38.76 -12.49
N SER A 107 -1.10 37.44 -12.84
CA SER A 107 -0.28 36.44 -12.18
C SER A 107 0.79 35.84 -13.10
N THR A 108 2.00 35.70 -12.57
CA THR A 108 3.10 35.02 -13.26
C THR A 108 3.36 33.69 -12.54
N ILE A 109 3.24 32.60 -13.29
CA ILE A 109 3.54 31.25 -12.78
C ILE A 109 4.77 30.74 -13.51
N THR A 110 5.77 30.35 -12.74
CA THR A 110 6.99 29.68 -13.24
C THR A 110 7.13 28.33 -12.57
N TYR A 111 7.70 27.37 -13.28
CA TYR A 111 7.98 26.07 -12.72
C TYR A 111 9.31 25.51 -13.21
N SER A 112 9.85 24.56 -12.45
CA SER A 112 10.98 23.72 -12.85
C SER A 112 10.70 22.28 -12.49
N ILE A 113 11.22 21.36 -13.29
CA ILE A 113 11.17 19.92 -13.02
C ILE A 113 12.60 19.43 -13.00
N GLN A 114 12.95 18.72 -11.93
CA GLN A 114 14.29 18.18 -11.73
C GLN A 114 14.20 16.73 -11.30
N LEU A 115 15.21 15.93 -11.69
CA LEU A 115 15.36 14.61 -11.13
C LEU A 115 15.83 14.75 -9.68
N LYS A 116 15.12 14.10 -8.75
CA LYS A 116 15.52 14.08 -7.35
C LYS A 116 16.63 13.05 -7.17
N GLU A 117 17.85 13.52 -6.94
CA GLU A 117 19.04 12.68 -6.70
C GLU A 117 19.42 12.63 -5.21
N ASP A 118 18.48 12.78 -4.30
CA ASP A 118 18.75 13.10 -2.91
C ASP A 118 19.28 11.92 -2.10
N GLU A 119 20.32 12.16 -1.31
CA GLU A 119 21.00 11.19 -0.45
C GLU A 119 20.12 10.65 0.69
N ASP A 120 19.08 11.39 1.12
CA ASP A 120 18.16 11.01 2.21
C ASP A 120 16.96 10.16 1.77
N THR A 121 16.62 10.13 0.45
CA THR A 121 15.59 9.25 -0.10
C THR A 121 16.17 8.04 -0.84
N THR A 122 17.34 7.63 -0.46
CA THR A 122 18.30 6.80 -1.16
C THR A 122 17.80 5.48 -1.69
N GLN A 123 16.68 4.97 -1.21
CA GLN A 123 16.26 3.62 -1.57
C GLN A 123 15.28 3.59 -2.75
N LEU A 124 14.31 4.50 -2.82
CA LEU A 124 13.36 4.55 -3.96
C LEU A 124 14.02 5.01 -5.27
N VAL A 125 15.04 5.86 -5.20
CA VAL A 125 15.78 6.33 -6.39
C VAL A 125 16.56 5.19 -7.06
N THR A 126 16.94 4.15 -6.33
CA THR A 126 17.66 2.98 -6.85
C THR A 126 16.74 1.84 -7.27
N ALA A 127 15.39 1.98 -7.08
CA ALA A 127 14.44 0.98 -7.53
C ALA A 127 14.49 0.79 -9.04
N PRO A 128 14.38 -0.46 -9.55
CA PRO A 128 14.29 -0.70 -10.97
C PRO A 128 13.12 0.06 -11.59
N PHE A 129 13.34 0.68 -12.73
CA PHE A 129 12.31 1.44 -13.45
C PHE A 129 11.57 2.46 -12.55
N THR A 130 12.29 3.11 -11.64
CA THR A 130 11.72 4.12 -10.76
C THR A 130 12.52 5.40 -10.81
N LYS A 131 11.82 6.54 -10.99
CA LYS A 131 12.39 7.88 -10.90
C LYS A 131 11.46 8.80 -10.14
N ILE A 132 12.05 9.68 -9.37
CA ILE A 132 11.34 10.72 -8.63
C ILE A 132 11.67 12.05 -9.30
N LEU A 133 10.63 12.74 -9.77
CA LEU A 133 10.75 14.08 -10.33
C LEU A 133 10.23 15.07 -9.32
N GLN A 134 11.06 16.02 -8.91
CA GLN A 134 10.65 17.13 -8.09
C GLN A 134 10.15 18.26 -8.98
N VAL A 135 8.92 18.69 -8.75
CA VAL A 135 8.29 19.84 -9.42
C VAL A 135 8.22 21.00 -8.45
N ASP A 136 8.87 22.09 -8.81
CA ASP A 136 8.80 23.35 -8.09
C ASP A 136 7.94 24.33 -8.87
N VAL A 137 6.89 24.87 -8.23
CA VAL A 137 6.00 25.87 -8.81
C VAL A 137 6.07 27.13 -7.98
N ARG A 138 6.38 28.24 -8.62
CA ARG A 138 6.35 29.59 -8.04
C ARG A 138 5.30 30.43 -8.73
N ALA A 139 4.29 30.83 -7.98
CA ALA A 139 3.29 31.75 -8.46
C ALA A 139 3.46 33.10 -7.76
N SER A 140 3.33 34.19 -8.51
CA SER A 140 3.46 35.52 -7.96
C SER A 140 2.47 36.48 -8.62
N ARG A 141 1.92 37.41 -7.83
CA ARG A 141 0.92 38.37 -8.28
C ARG A 141 1.19 39.76 -7.69
N GLN A 142 1.06 40.78 -8.51
CA GLN A 142 1.15 42.18 -8.09
C GLN A 142 -0.27 42.72 -7.91
N VAL A 143 -0.70 42.84 -6.66
CA VAL A 143 -2.05 43.35 -6.35
C VAL A 143 -2.13 44.87 -6.51
N ASN A 144 -1.05 45.57 -6.14
CA ASN A 144 -0.92 47.02 -6.26
C ASN A 144 0.55 47.38 -6.49
N PRO A 145 0.90 48.31 -7.40
CA PRO A 145 2.28 48.73 -7.64
C PRO A 145 3.03 49.22 -6.38
N GLU A 146 2.31 49.72 -5.39
CA GLU A 146 2.89 50.26 -4.14
C GLU A 146 3.05 49.19 -3.04
N GLN A 147 2.59 47.94 -3.26
CA GLN A 147 2.66 46.87 -2.29
C GLN A 147 3.67 45.80 -2.72
N PRO A 148 4.26 45.07 -1.77
CA PRO A 148 5.10 43.93 -2.11
C PRO A 148 4.29 42.89 -2.91
N ARG A 149 4.96 42.26 -3.86
CA ARG A 149 4.38 41.20 -4.69
C ARG A 149 4.02 39.99 -3.81
N LEU A 150 2.80 39.52 -3.89
CA LEU A 150 2.43 38.24 -3.28
C LEU A 150 3.13 37.10 -4.05
N ALA A 151 3.71 36.17 -3.34
CA ALA A 151 4.37 35.01 -3.94
C ALA A 151 4.11 33.76 -3.09
N VAL A 152 3.87 32.66 -3.75
CA VAL A 152 3.78 31.34 -3.13
C VAL A 152 4.71 30.38 -3.86
N HIS A 153 5.30 29.46 -3.12
CA HIS A 153 6.19 28.43 -3.63
C HIS A 153 5.72 27.06 -3.15
N TYR A 154 5.45 26.18 -4.09
CA TYR A 154 5.09 24.81 -3.82
C TYR A 154 6.10 23.86 -4.45
N THR A 155 6.40 22.79 -3.75
CA THR A 155 7.14 21.65 -4.29
C THR A 155 6.28 20.40 -4.19
N GLN A 156 6.41 19.51 -5.17
CA GLN A 156 5.69 18.25 -5.24
C GLN A 156 6.55 17.19 -5.91
N ASP A 157 6.59 15.99 -5.32
CA ASP A 157 7.29 14.87 -5.92
C ASP A 157 6.34 14.07 -6.81
N LEU A 158 6.80 13.76 -8.01
CA LEU A 158 6.15 12.87 -8.97
C LEU A 158 6.96 11.59 -9.07
N TYR A 159 6.32 10.46 -8.75
CA TYR A 159 6.93 9.15 -8.82
C TYR A 159 6.55 8.48 -10.13
N LEU A 160 7.53 8.19 -10.97
CA LEU A 160 7.45 7.34 -12.13
C LEU A 160 8.00 5.98 -11.73
N THR A 161 7.17 4.94 -11.71
CA THR A 161 7.60 3.63 -11.20
C THR A 161 6.92 2.48 -11.90
N ALA A 162 7.63 1.36 -12.07
CA ALA A 162 7.05 0.09 -12.49
C ALA A 162 6.69 -0.81 -11.29
N LEU A 163 6.77 -0.30 -10.07
CA LEU A 163 6.35 -1.07 -8.90
C LEU A 163 4.82 -1.23 -8.89
N PRO A 164 4.29 -2.41 -8.54
CA PRO A 164 2.85 -2.66 -8.58
C PRO A 164 2.05 -1.75 -7.66
N SER A 165 0.88 -1.30 -8.13
CA SER A 165 -0.01 -0.43 -7.35
C SER A 165 -0.44 -1.02 -6.01
N PHE A 166 -0.59 -2.34 -5.91
CA PHE A 166 -1.04 -2.97 -4.67
C PHE A 166 -0.07 -2.72 -3.49
N LEU A 167 1.21 -2.46 -3.75
CA LEU A 167 2.19 -2.14 -2.71
C LEU A 167 1.93 -0.80 -2.01
N TYR A 168 1.06 0.06 -2.54
CA TYR A 168 0.70 1.35 -1.95
C TYR A 168 -0.58 1.31 -1.12
N TYR A 169 -1.21 0.13 -1.02
CA TYR A 169 -2.46 -0.06 -0.29
C TYR A 169 -2.30 -1.09 0.83
N VAL A 170 -2.90 -0.78 1.98
CA VAL A 170 -2.93 -1.71 3.11
C VAL A 170 -4.02 -2.76 2.95
N LEU A 171 -5.06 -2.44 2.19
CA LEU A 171 -6.18 -3.33 1.89
C LEU A 171 -6.73 -2.99 0.50
N GLY A 172 -6.94 -4.00 -0.33
CA GLY A 172 -7.47 -3.74 -1.66
C GLY A 172 -8.01 -4.93 -2.42
N SER A 173 -8.82 -4.61 -3.44
CA SER A 173 -9.34 -5.57 -4.42
C SER A 173 -9.52 -4.88 -5.77
N ASP A 174 -9.17 -5.56 -6.88
CA ASP A 174 -9.48 -5.06 -8.24
C ASP A 174 -10.98 -5.12 -8.55
N GLN A 175 -11.73 -5.90 -7.78
CA GLN A 175 -13.17 -6.05 -7.90
C GLN A 175 -13.88 -5.46 -6.69
N GLN A 176 -14.79 -6.18 -6.08
CA GLN A 176 -15.53 -5.77 -4.90
C GLN A 176 -14.70 -5.94 -3.64
N LEU A 177 -14.70 -4.92 -2.78
CA LEU A 177 -14.19 -5.01 -1.41
C LEU A 177 -15.36 -4.89 -0.43
N ALA A 178 -15.62 -5.99 0.30
CA ALA A 178 -16.62 -6.03 1.36
C ALA A 178 -15.94 -6.11 2.72
N VAL A 179 -16.20 -5.14 3.58
CA VAL A 179 -15.72 -5.11 4.97
C VAL A 179 -16.91 -5.36 5.89
N ASN A 180 -16.95 -6.56 6.46
CA ASN A 180 -17.99 -6.99 7.39
C ASN A 180 -17.44 -6.93 8.81
N GLY A 181 -17.78 -5.87 9.54
CA GLY A 181 -17.30 -5.62 10.89
C GLY A 181 -16.48 -4.35 11.01
N MET A 182 -15.63 -4.31 12.03
CA MET A 182 -14.96 -3.07 12.45
C MET A 182 -13.44 -3.25 12.58
N PRO A 183 -12.70 -3.38 11.45
CA PRO A 183 -11.25 -3.41 11.48
C PRO A 183 -10.68 -2.06 11.93
N THR A 184 -9.41 -2.06 12.30
CA THR A 184 -8.60 -0.86 12.48
C THR A 184 -7.60 -0.81 11.33
N VAL A 185 -7.67 0.26 10.53
CA VAL A 185 -6.88 0.41 9.31
C VAL A 185 -6.07 1.71 9.38
N LYS A 186 -4.76 1.59 9.20
CA LYS A 186 -3.82 2.70 9.06
C LYS A 186 -3.12 2.58 7.72
N GLY A 187 -3.57 3.34 6.74
CA GLY A 187 -3.11 3.32 5.35
C GLY A 187 -4.28 3.36 4.36
N ASN A 188 -3.95 3.42 3.09
CA ASN A 188 -4.93 3.57 2.02
C ASN A 188 -5.64 2.25 1.69
N ILE A 189 -6.89 2.35 1.28
CA ILE A 189 -7.73 1.25 0.82
C ILE A 189 -8.08 1.46 -0.66
N TYR A 190 -8.08 0.37 -1.44
CA TYR A 190 -8.51 0.39 -2.83
C TYR A 190 -9.66 -0.58 -3.08
N SER A 191 -10.65 -0.15 -3.84
CA SER A 191 -11.68 -1.04 -4.40
C SER A 191 -11.92 -0.68 -5.85
N GLY A 192 -11.57 -1.56 -6.77
CA GLY A 192 -11.79 -1.38 -8.21
C GLY A 192 -13.26 -1.55 -8.62
N GLY A 193 -14.10 -2.06 -7.74
CA GLY A 193 -15.54 -2.17 -7.85
C GLY A 193 -16.26 -1.63 -6.61
N PRO A 194 -17.44 -2.16 -6.27
CA PRO A 194 -18.19 -1.70 -5.10
C PRO A 194 -17.42 -1.88 -3.80
N PHE A 195 -17.35 -0.81 -2.99
CA PHE A 195 -16.92 -0.87 -1.61
C PHE A 195 -18.12 -0.93 -0.68
N THR A 196 -18.20 -1.97 0.14
CA THR A 196 -19.30 -2.13 1.10
C THR A 196 -18.75 -2.28 2.52
N LEU A 197 -19.35 -1.56 3.46
CA LEU A 197 -19.06 -1.67 4.87
C LEU A 197 -20.34 -2.06 5.62
N MET A 198 -20.28 -3.17 6.36
CA MET A 198 -21.36 -3.65 7.22
C MET A 198 -20.85 -3.89 8.64
N ARG A 199 -21.73 -3.72 9.64
CA ARG A 199 -21.35 -3.90 11.06
C ARG A 199 -21.24 -5.35 11.52
N PRO A 200 -22.11 -6.28 11.08
CA PRO A 200 -21.99 -7.69 11.45
C PRO A 200 -20.70 -8.30 10.88
N ALA A 201 -20.03 -9.12 11.69
CA ALA A 201 -18.91 -9.94 11.26
C ALA A 201 -19.38 -11.37 11.00
N ASN A 202 -19.14 -11.88 9.78
CA ASN A 202 -19.47 -13.26 9.43
C ASN A 202 -18.35 -14.21 9.86
N TYR A 203 -18.72 -15.42 10.23
CA TYR A 203 -17.77 -16.50 10.52
C TYR A 203 -18.38 -17.87 10.23
N GLN A 204 -17.56 -18.90 10.22
CA GLN A 204 -18.02 -20.28 10.07
C GLN A 204 -17.69 -21.05 11.35
N LEU A 205 -18.66 -21.81 11.85
CA LEU A 205 -18.50 -22.69 13.00
C LEU A 205 -19.17 -24.03 12.71
N ASN A 206 -18.38 -25.11 12.74
CA ASN A 206 -18.87 -26.48 12.45
C ASN A 206 -19.57 -26.60 11.08
N GLY A 207 -19.11 -25.84 10.08
CA GLY A 207 -19.71 -25.82 8.73
C GLY A 207 -20.96 -24.92 8.59
N GLU A 208 -21.42 -24.28 9.66
CA GLU A 208 -22.53 -23.34 9.64
C GLU A 208 -22.04 -21.89 9.56
N ALA A 209 -22.64 -21.10 8.65
CA ALA A 209 -22.42 -19.67 8.59
C ALA A 209 -23.14 -18.95 9.73
N LYS A 210 -22.42 -18.16 10.50
CA LYS A 210 -22.90 -17.41 11.65
C LYS A 210 -22.45 -15.96 11.59
N GLN A 211 -23.01 -15.10 12.45
CA GLN A 211 -22.66 -13.70 12.56
C GLN A 211 -22.46 -13.30 14.02
N LEU A 212 -21.44 -12.47 14.27
CA LEU A 212 -21.27 -11.71 15.49
C LEU A 212 -21.62 -10.25 15.24
N GLN A 213 -22.37 -9.66 16.16
CA GLN A 213 -22.76 -8.26 16.07
C GLN A 213 -21.71 -7.39 16.76
N ASN A 214 -21.11 -6.46 16.01
CA ASN A 214 -20.36 -5.36 16.58
C ASN A 214 -21.34 -4.36 17.21
N LEU A 215 -20.87 -3.51 18.12
CA LEU A 215 -21.71 -2.46 18.71
C LEU A 215 -22.27 -1.55 17.62
N SER A 216 -23.54 -1.19 17.72
CA SER A 216 -24.19 -0.27 16.79
C SER A 216 -23.57 1.13 16.76
N THR A 217 -22.88 1.51 17.85
CA THR A 217 -22.13 2.77 18.00
C THR A 217 -20.68 2.68 17.52
N SER A 218 -20.14 1.48 17.28
CA SER A 218 -18.79 1.33 16.75
C SER A 218 -18.67 1.96 15.38
N ARG A 219 -17.56 2.66 15.15
CA ARG A 219 -17.21 3.29 13.88
C ARG A 219 -15.99 2.62 13.28
N PHE A 220 -15.94 2.59 11.96
CA PHE A 220 -14.77 2.13 11.24
C PHE A 220 -13.59 3.08 11.53
N TYR A 221 -12.50 2.54 12.04
CA TYR A 221 -11.29 3.33 12.24
C TYR A 221 -10.43 3.26 10.97
N LEU A 222 -10.28 4.39 10.31
CA LEU A 222 -9.45 4.54 9.13
C LEU A 222 -8.56 5.78 9.28
N ASP A 223 -7.27 5.56 9.21
CA ASP A 223 -6.23 6.58 9.09
C ASP A 223 -5.57 6.43 7.73
N GLY A 224 -6.15 7.07 6.72
CA GLY A 224 -5.83 6.95 5.31
C GLY A 224 -7.03 7.30 4.44
N ARG A 225 -7.03 6.92 3.17
CA ARG A 225 -8.12 7.19 2.24
C ARG A 225 -8.68 5.91 1.62
N ILE A 226 -9.88 6.00 1.06
CA ILE A 226 -10.50 4.93 0.27
C ILE A 226 -10.58 5.38 -1.17
N ASP A 227 -9.88 4.67 -2.06
CA ASP A 227 -9.93 4.89 -3.49
C ASP A 227 -10.97 3.95 -4.11
N VAL A 228 -12.01 4.52 -4.73
CA VAL A 228 -13.10 3.79 -5.40
C VAL A 228 -13.32 4.37 -6.80
N PRO A 229 -13.84 3.59 -7.78
CA PRO A 229 -14.04 4.08 -9.15
C PRO A 229 -15.08 5.22 -9.21
N ASP A 230 -16.08 5.17 -8.35
CA ASP A 230 -17.06 6.24 -8.19
C ASP A 230 -17.70 6.19 -6.80
N LEU A 231 -18.20 7.36 -6.30
CA LEU A 231 -18.80 7.46 -4.98
C LEU A 231 -20.16 6.72 -4.86
N ALA A 232 -20.84 6.41 -5.99
CA ALA A 232 -22.08 5.65 -5.97
C ALA A 232 -21.82 4.16 -5.69
N SER A 233 -20.62 3.67 -6.02
CA SER A 233 -20.20 2.31 -5.72
C SER A 233 -19.79 2.09 -4.26
N CYS A 234 -19.84 3.13 -3.42
CA CYS A 234 -19.53 3.05 -1.99
C CYS A 234 -20.77 3.31 -1.14
N ASN A 235 -21.22 2.32 -0.39
CA ASN A 235 -22.45 2.43 0.41
C ASN A 235 -22.33 3.35 1.63
N VAL A 236 -21.12 3.70 2.07
CA VAL A 236 -20.86 4.47 3.30
C VAL A 236 -20.01 5.72 3.09
N CYS A 237 -19.42 5.92 1.91
CA CYS A 237 -18.48 7.03 1.67
C CYS A 237 -19.12 8.42 1.89
N ARG A 238 -20.43 8.53 1.79
CA ARG A 238 -21.18 9.76 2.08
C ARG A 238 -21.78 9.81 3.48
N GLN A 239 -21.45 8.85 4.34
CA GLN A 239 -22.04 8.73 5.68
C GLN A 239 -20.98 8.89 6.77
N PRO A 240 -20.67 10.11 7.23
CA PRO A 240 -19.61 10.37 8.20
C PRO A 240 -19.79 9.63 9.53
N ASN A 241 -21.02 9.19 9.84
CA ASN A 241 -21.32 8.46 11.07
C ASN A 241 -20.73 7.04 11.13
N TYR A 242 -20.21 6.51 10.01
CA TYR A 242 -19.54 5.21 9.98
C TYR A 242 -18.05 5.27 10.32
N PHE A 243 -17.45 6.47 10.30
CA PHE A 243 -16.02 6.67 10.53
C PHE A 243 -15.75 7.33 11.88
N THR A 244 -14.57 7.10 12.46
CA THR A 244 -14.13 7.77 13.68
C THR A 244 -14.00 9.27 13.43
N ALA A 245 -14.72 10.08 14.22
CA ALA A 245 -14.53 11.51 14.21
C ALA A 245 -13.22 11.86 14.94
N GLY A 246 -12.36 12.64 14.34
CA GLY A 246 -11.15 13.17 15.00
C GLY A 246 -9.87 13.14 14.19
N ASN A 247 -9.76 12.36 13.16
CA ASN A 247 -8.67 12.46 12.22
C ASN A 247 -9.12 13.33 11.04
N SER A 248 -8.16 14.00 10.40
CA SER A 248 -8.30 14.83 9.20
C SER A 248 -9.19 14.22 8.10
N PHE A 249 -9.45 12.94 8.18
CA PHE A 249 -10.29 12.15 7.29
C PHE A 249 -11.78 12.51 7.29
N ALA A 250 -12.33 13.04 8.37
CA ALA A 250 -13.74 13.50 8.40
C ALA A 250 -13.94 14.75 7.53
N ASN A 251 -12.85 15.48 7.21
CA ASN A 251 -12.86 16.67 6.36
C ASN A 251 -12.23 16.44 4.98
N GLU A 252 -11.60 15.29 4.77
CA GLU A 252 -10.87 14.92 3.56
C GLU A 252 -11.49 13.72 2.80
N PHE A 253 -12.74 13.34 3.07
CA PHE A 253 -13.47 12.80 1.95
C PHE A 253 -13.48 13.96 0.96
N PRO A 254 -12.62 13.92 -0.05
CA PRO A 254 -12.77 14.95 -1.06
C PRO A 254 -14.22 14.83 -1.51
N ASP A 255 -14.92 15.92 -1.72
CA ASP A 255 -15.85 16.04 -2.83
C ASP A 255 -15.06 15.76 -4.13
N ALA A 256 -14.16 14.82 -4.05
CA ALA A 256 -13.34 14.29 -5.07
C ALA A 256 -14.30 13.63 -6.02
N GLY A 257 -14.44 14.25 -7.09
CA GLY A 257 -14.85 13.58 -8.30
C GLY A 257 -14.10 12.24 -8.39
N PRO A 258 -14.48 11.33 -9.27
CA PRO A 258 -13.90 10.00 -9.36
C PRO A 258 -12.38 10.16 -9.25
N VAL A 259 -11.80 9.65 -8.18
CA VAL A 259 -10.36 9.46 -8.15
C VAL A 259 -10.16 8.45 -9.26
N THR A 260 -9.79 8.94 -10.42
CA THR A 260 -9.25 8.12 -11.48
C THR A 260 -7.92 7.66 -10.94
N SER A 261 -7.95 6.79 -9.93
CA SER A 261 -6.78 6.08 -9.50
C SER A 261 -6.34 5.30 -10.71
N GLN A 262 -5.18 5.64 -11.24
CA GLN A 262 -4.54 4.84 -12.26
C GLN A 262 -3.99 3.61 -11.58
N PHE A 263 -4.91 2.75 -11.15
CA PHE A 263 -4.53 1.44 -10.73
C PHE A 263 -4.15 0.66 -11.99
N SER A 264 -2.87 0.32 -12.11
CA SER A 264 -2.40 -0.57 -13.17
C SER A 264 -2.53 -2.00 -12.67
N PRO A 265 -3.29 -2.86 -13.34
CA PRO A 265 -3.40 -4.26 -12.97
C PRO A 265 -2.03 -4.92 -12.93
N PHE A 266 -1.76 -5.67 -11.88
CA PHE A 266 -0.53 -6.41 -11.75
C PHE A 266 -0.50 -7.59 -12.72
N GLN A 267 0.57 -7.70 -13.50
CA GLN A 267 0.76 -8.79 -14.46
C GLN A 267 1.71 -9.83 -13.86
N PHE A 268 1.13 -10.82 -13.23
CA PHE A 268 1.83 -11.84 -12.46
C PHE A 268 2.90 -12.57 -13.29
N ASP A 269 2.54 -13.10 -14.46
CA ASP A 269 3.46 -13.90 -15.28
C ASP A 269 4.62 -13.04 -15.82
N TYR A 270 4.35 -11.79 -16.23
CA TYR A 270 5.38 -10.85 -16.65
C TYR A 270 6.36 -10.56 -15.50
N SER A 271 5.83 -10.26 -14.34
CA SER A 271 6.63 -9.89 -13.16
C SER A 271 7.63 -10.98 -12.78
N ILE A 272 7.23 -12.25 -12.82
CA ILE A 272 8.14 -13.37 -12.51
C ILE A 272 9.25 -13.49 -13.56
N ILE A 273 8.89 -13.46 -14.85
CA ILE A 273 9.87 -13.60 -15.92
C ILE A 273 10.84 -12.42 -15.90
N GLU A 274 10.35 -11.19 -15.71
CA GLU A 274 11.19 -10.01 -15.58
C GLU A 274 12.11 -10.07 -14.36
N PHE A 275 11.58 -10.55 -13.23
CA PHE A 275 12.36 -10.74 -12.03
C PHE A 275 13.57 -11.67 -12.27
N VAL A 276 13.39 -12.76 -12.99
CA VAL A 276 14.48 -13.69 -13.38
C VAL A 276 15.37 -13.06 -14.45
N ASN A 277 14.78 -12.39 -15.45
CA ASN A 277 15.50 -11.77 -16.55
C ASN A 277 16.51 -10.71 -16.08
N ARG A 278 16.21 -9.96 -15.07
CA ARG A 278 17.16 -8.97 -14.49
C ARG A 278 18.48 -9.60 -14.06
N ARG A 279 18.49 -10.92 -13.80
CA ARG A 279 19.64 -11.69 -13.31
C ARG A 279 20.30 -12.58 -14.35
N LEU A 280 19.72 -12.66 -15.55
CA LEU A 280 20.23 -13.48 -16.64
C LEU A 280 20.94 -12.64 -17.70
N ALA A 281 22.08 -13.13 -18.19
CA ALA A 281 22.75 -12.55 -19.33
C ALA A 281 21.93 -12.68 -20.62
N GLN A 282 21.25 -13.83 -20.81
CA GLN A 282 20.37 -14.08 -21.94
C GLN A 282 18.92 -14.01 -21.46
N LYS A 283 18.13 -13.09 -22.03
CA LYS A 283 16.75 -12.88 -21.64
C LYS A 283 15.85 -14.03 -22.06
N LEU A 284 14.91 -14.38 -21.19
CA LEU A 284 13.85 -15.34 -21.45
C LEU A 284 12.67 -14.64 -22.12
N PRO A 285 11.94 -15.33 -23.03
CA PRO A 285 10.79 -14.75 -23.71
C PRO A 285 9.58 -14.60 -22.78
N TYR A 286 8.83 -13.50 -22.95
CA TYR A 286 7.59 -13.25 -22.21
C TYR A 286 6.34 -13.91 -22.82
N THR A 287 6.49 -14.56 -23.99
CA THR A 287 5.38 -15.10 -24.78
C THR A 287 4.89 -16.48 -24.31
N ASN A 288 5.68 -17.17 -23.49
CA ASN A 288 5.35 -18.48 -22.99
C ASN A 288 4.80 -18.40 -21.55
N THR A 289 4.16 -19.47 -21.09
CA THR A 289 3.77 -19.58 -19.68
C THR A 289 5.02 -19.61 -18.79
N VAL A 290 4.88 -19.15 -17.55
CA VAL A 290 5.95 -19.17 -16.54
C VAL A 290 6.51 -20.57 -16.36
N GLU A 291 5.64 -21.59 -16.28
CA GLU A 291 6.02 -22.99 -16.16
C GLU A 291 6.90 -23.46 -17.32
N ALA A 292 6.50 -23.15 -18.58
CA ALA A 292 7.27 -23.53 -19.75
C ALA A 292 8.62 -22.81 -19.77
N THR A 293 8.66 -21.54 -19.38
CA THR A 293 9.84 -20.69 -19.46
C THR A 293 10.85 -21.00 -18.36
N LEU A 294 10.40 -21.12 -17.11
CA LEU A 294 11.30 -21.27 -15.96
C LEU A 294 11.58 -22.74 -15.60
N PHE A 295 10.59 -23.62 -15.74
CA PHE A 295 10.70 -24.99 -15.24
C PHE A 295 10.95 -26.04 -16.34
N LYS A 296 10.61 -25.74 -17.59
CA LYS A 296 10.84 -26.67 -18.73
C LYS A 296 12.04 -26.30 -19.61
N GLN A 297 12.55 -25.06 -19.54
CA GLN A 297 13.72 -24.65 -20.33
C GLN A 297 15.04 -25.23 -19.79
N SER A 298 15.90 -25.68 -20.73
CA SER A 298 17.20 -26.29 -20.40
C SER A 298 18.30 -25.27 -20.03
N THR A 299 18.05 -23.97 -20.19
CA THR A 299 19.05 -22.90 -19.97
C THR A 299 19.25 -22.54 -18.50
N LEU A 300 18.29 -22.84 -17.64
CA LEU A 300 18.41 -22.62 -16.20
C LEU A 300 19.10 -23.82 -15.53
N PRO A 301 20.00 -23.57 -14.54
CA PRO A 301 20.64 -24.65 -13.81
C PRO A 301 19.61 -25.49 -13.08
N ARG A 302 19.65 -26.81 -13.27
CA ARG A 302 18.79 -27.77 -12.58
C ARG A 302 19.62 -28.66 -11.70
N THR A 303 19.13 -28.86 -10.48
CA THR A 303 19.76 -29.75 -9.54
C THR A 303 19.00 -31.09 -9.59
N ASN A 304 19.65 -32.11 -10.10
CA ASN A 304 19.14 -33.47 -10.02
C ASN A 304 19.36 -34.00 -8.58
N LEU A 305 18.41 -33.69 -7.70
CA LEU A 305 18.35 -34.29 -6.38
C LEU A 305 17.66 -35.66 -6.54
N VAL A 306 18.43 -36.74 -6.38
CA VAL A 306 17.87 -38.08 -6.20
C VAL A 306 17.55 -38.18 -4.72
N PHE A 307 16.28 -38.19 -4.36
CA PHE A 307 15.84 -38.45 -2.99
C PHE A 307 16.04 -39.94 -2.71
N GLU A 308 17.18 -40.29 -2.12
CA GLU A 308 17.36 -41.62 -1.51
C GLU A 308 16.58 -41.61 -0.20
N THR A 309 15.64 -42.48 -0.05
CA THR A 309 14.94 -42.75 1.20
C THR A 309 15.68 -43.82 1.98
N GLU A 310 15.92 -43.57 3.27
CA GLU A 310 16.31 -44.66 4.20
C GLU A 310 15.06 -45.24 4.87
N ARG A 311 15.05 -46.57 5.01
CA ARG A 311 14.02 -47.25 5.77
C ARG A 311 14.43 -47.33 7.22
N VAL A 312 13.68 -46.65 8.07
CA VAL A 312 13.92 -46.65 9.52
C VAL A 312 12.73 -47.32 10.20
N ILE A 313 13.05 -48.13 11.18
CA ILE A 313 12.00 -48.71 12.06
C ILE A 313 11.52 -47.59 12.97
N SER A 314 10.20 -47.38 13.05
CA SER A 314 9.61 -46.40 13.98
C SER A 314 10.04 -46.66 15.42
N ASP A 315 10.05 -45.61 16.24
CA ASP A 315 10.53 -45.68 17.64
C ASP A 315 9.73 -46.69 18.50
N ASP A 316 8.53 -47.08 18.07
CA ASP A 316 7.72 -48.12 18.68
C ASP A 316 8.01 -49.53 18.14
N GLY A 317 8.92 -49.67 17.18
CA GLY A 317 9.32 -50.95 16.59
C GLY A 317 8.28 -51.61 15.67
N SER A 318 7.14 -50.93 15.40
CA SER A 318 5.99 -51.56 14.74
C SER A 318 5.88 -51.30 13.24
N THR A 319 6.50 -50.24 12.75
CA THR A 319 6.35 -49.77 11.36
C THR A 319 7.69 -49.42 10.72
N ILE A 320 7.85 -49.72 9.43
CA ILE A 320 8.98 -49.21 8.63
C ILE A 320 8.55 -47.89 8.02
N ILE A 321 9.24 -46.79 8.42
CA ILE A 321 9.02 -45.46 7.89
C ILE A 321 10.11 -45.18 6.86
N GLU A 322 9.72 -44.77 5.66
CA GLU A 322 10.66 -44.22 4.67
C GLU A 322 10.81 -42.71 4.94
N ARG A 323 12.01 -42.29 5.30
CA ARG A 323 12.33 -40.88 5.48
C ARG A 323 13.50 -40.44 4.59
N PRO A 324 13.63 -39.15 4.22
CA PRO A 324 14.81 -38.68 3.51
C PRO A 324 16.08 -38.94 4.31
N SER A 325 17.11 -39.46 3.63
CA SER A 325 18.39 -39.70 4.26
C SER A 325 19.00 -38.40 4.82
N PRO A 326 19.57 -38.36 6.04
CA PRO A 326 20.23 -37.16 6.59
C PRO A 326 21.31 -36.56 5.68
N TYR A 327 21.97 -37.41 4.88
CA TYR A 327 22.94 -36.95 3.88
C TYR A 327 22.32 -36.13 2.74
N LEU A 328 21.08 -36.43 2.38
CA LEU A 328 20.34 -35.70 1.35
C LEU A 328 19.84 -34.38 1.86
N VAL A 329 19.38 -34.29 3.09
CA VAL A 329 18.97 -33.06 3.73
C VAL A 329 20.15 -32.07 3.71
N LYS A 330 21.35 -32.49 4.09
CA LYS A 330 22.53 -31.62 4.03
C LYS A 330 22.84 -31.14 2.60
N ARG A 331 22.78 -32.01 1.59
CA ARG A 331 22.99 -31.63 0.20
C ARG A 331 21.90 -30.68 -0.30
N LEU A 332 20.68 -30.81 0.15
CA LEU A 332 19.60 -29.88 -0.15
C LEU A 332 19.95 -28.48 0.37
N TYR A 333 20.31 -28.33 1.64
CA TYR A 333 20.67 -27.04 2.22
C TYR A 333 21.91 -26.42 1.58
N ASP A 334 22.91 -27.21 1.22
CA ASP A 334 24.06 -26.71 0.44
C ASP A 334 23.59 -26.09 -0.89
N ARG A 335 22.56 -26.65 -1.52
CA ARG A 335 21.98 -26.10 -2.76
C ARG A 335 21.06 -24.89 -2.52
N LEU A 336 20.34 -24.86 -1.42
CA LEU A 336 19.53 -23.69 -1.03
C LEU A 336 20.41 -22.46 -0.78
N ASN A 337 21.69 -22.64 -0.44
CA ASN A 337 22.67 -21.58 -0.25
C ASN A 337 23.59 -21.36 -1.46
N ASP A 338 23.41 -22.06 -2.58
CA ASP A 338 24.16 -21.84 -3.82
C ASP A 338 23.89 -20.41 -4.33
N PRO A 339 24.92 -19.59 -4.67
CA PRO A 339 24.75 -18.21 -5.07
C PRO A 339 24.12 -18.03 -6.46
N THR A 340 23.93 -19.10 -7.23
CA THR A 340 23.35 -19.04 -8.57
C THR A 340 21.84 -19.26 -8.54
N ILE A 341 21.14 -19.01 -9.67
CA ILE A 341 19.75 -19.46 -9.84
C ILE A 341 19.76 -21.00 -9.89
N VAL A 342 19.03 -21.61 -9.00
CA VAL A 342 18.91 -23.08 -8.90
C VAL A 342 17.48 -23.50 -9.01
N THR A 343 17.19 -24.47 -9.87
CA THR A 343 15.89 -25.14 -9.93
C THR A 343 15.96 -26.46 -9.18
N LEU A 344 15.10 -26.61 -8.17
CA LEU A 344 14.96 -27.82 -7.40
C LEU A 344 13.83 -28.67 -8.01
N PRO A 345 14.04 -29.99 -8.20
CA PRO A 345 13.02 -30.87 -8.77
C PRO A 345 11.84 -31.05 -7.81
N PRO A 346 10.69 -31.54 -8.31
CA PRO A 346 9.57 -31.89 -7.48
C PRO A 346 9.99 -32.91 -6.42
N ALA A 347 9.48 -32.76 -5.21
CA ALA A 347 9.59 -33.80 -4.19
C ALA A 347 9.01 -35.10 -4.70
N LEU A 348 9.44 -36.24 -4.12
CA LEU A 348 8.91 -37.53 -4.45
C LEU A 348 7.37 -37.55 -4.43
N THR A 349 6.78 -38.21 -5.40
CA THR A 349 5.34 -38.25 -5.69
C THR A 349 4.45 -38.07 -4.47
N GLY A 350 3.74 -36.96 -4.40
CA GLY A 350 2.70 -36.68 -3.40
C GLY A 350 3.17 -35.99 -2.11
N SER A 351 4.43 -35.59 -1.98
CA SER A 351 4.93 -34.85 -0.81
C SER A 351 5.43 -33.48 -1.22
N ALA A 352 5.11 -32.45 -0.42
CA ALA A 352 5.73 -31.14 -0.54
C ALA A 352 7.21 -31.21 -0.13
N MET A 353 8.05 -30.39 -0.75
CA MET A 353 9.40 -30.16 -0.22
C MET A 353 9.29 -29.36 1.08
N VAL A 354 10.01 -29.75 2.13
CA VAL A 354 9.93 -29.10 3.43
C VAL A 354 11.24 -28.39 3.75
N ILE A 355 11.16 -27.09 4.07
CA ILE A 355 12.26 -26.27 4.56
C ILE A 355 12.10 -26.07 6.07
N THR A 356 13.10 -26.48 6.84
CA THR A 356 13.13 -26.38 8.31
C THR A 356 14.33 -25.59 8.84
N GLU A 357 15.20 -25.11 7.95
CA GLU A 357 16.41 -24.33 8.28
C GLU A 357 16.46 -23.00 7.52
N SER A 358 17.26 -22.06 8.03
CA SER A 358 17.42 -20.75 7.42
C SER A 358 18.10 -20.82 6.06
N ILE A 359 17.67 -19.94 5.15
CA ILE A 359 18.30 -19.71 3.84
C ILE A 359 19.00 -18.37 3.88
N ALA A 360 20.30 -18.38 3.54
CA ALA A 360 21.15 -17.20 3.57
C ALA A 360 20.78 -16.18 2.48
N LYS A 361 21.18 -14.93 2.72
CA LYS A 361 20.96 -13.80 1.80
C LYS A 361 21.50 -14.05 0.41
N ASN A 362 20.64 -13.89 -0.58
CA ASN A 362 21.01 -13.96 -1.99
C ASN A 362 19.94 -13.27 -2.85
N GLU A 363 20.34 -12.53 -3.86
CA GLU A 363 19.42 -11.88 -4.79
C GLU A 363 18.90 -12.81 -5.89
N ASN A 364 19.60 -13.91 -6.18
CA ASN A 364 19.19 -14.89 -7.17
C ASN A 364 18.13 -15.83 -6.61
N PRO A 365 17.00 -16.03 -7.31
CA PRO A 365 15.90 -16.84 -6.79
C PRO A 365 16.24 -18.33 -6.72
N LEU A 366 15.56 -19.02 -5.81
CA LEU A 366 15.40 -20.47 -5.83
C LEU A 366 14.07 -20.81 -6.51
N LEU A 367 14.10 -21.74 -7.44
CA LEU A 367 12.94 -22.24 -8.15
C LEU A 367 12.61 -23.64 -7.62
N PHE A 368 11.41 -23.82 -7.08
CA PHE A 368 10.90 -25.10 -6.62
C PHE A 368 9.89 -25.63 -7.63
N ASP A 369 10.19 -26.78 -8.24
CA ASP A 369 9.29 -27.41 -9.20
C ASP A 369 8.36 -28.39 -8.46
N GLY A 370 7.31 -27.87 -7.84
CA GLY A 370 6.34 -28.61 -7.01
C GLY A 370 5.96 -27.84 -5.75
N ASP A 371 5.21 -28.48 -4.86
CA ASP A 371 4.73 -27.88 -3.63
C ASP A 371 5.85 -27.68 -2.61
N LEU A 372 5.75 -26.59 -1.86
CA LEU A 372 6.73 -26.19 -0.85
C LEU A 372 6.05 -25.96 0.51
N THR A 373 6.62 -26.56 1.55
CA THR A 373 6.27 -26.24 2.93
C THR A 373 7.46 -25.62 3.64
N ILE A 374 7.27 -24.46 4.25
CA ILE A 374 8.20 -23.83 5.17
C ILE A 374 7.64 -24.09 6.56
N ASP A 375 8.30 -24.95 7.32
CA ASP A 375 7.87 -25.38 8.65
C ASP A 375 8.97 -25.15 9.68
N SER A 376 8.73 -24.25 10.60
CA SER A 376 9.71 -23.84 11.60
C SER A 376 9.22 -24.13 13.01
N LEU A 377 9.71 -25.19 13.60
CA LEU A 377 9.58 -25.43 15.05
C LEU A 377 10.39 -24.41 15.86
N ASN A 378 11.57 -24.01 15.32
CA ASN A 378 12.41 -22.93 15.83
C ASN A 378 12.35 -21.77 14.84
N HIS A 379 12.78 -20.59 15.26
CA HIS A 379 12.86 -19.45 14.36
C HIS A 379 13.82 -19.70 13.18
N ILE A 380 13.35 -19.52 11.94
CA ILE A 380 14.17 -19.57 10.73
C ILE A 380 14.08 -18.26 9.94
N SER A 381 15.10 -17.98 9.13
CA SER A 381 15.21 -16.79 8.31
C SER A 381 15.28 -17.18 6.83
N ILE A 382 14.44 -16.54 6.01
CA ILE A 382 14.44 -16.72 4.54
C ILE A 382 14.82 -15.37 3.92
N ASP A 383 16.10 -15.23 3.55
CA ASP A 383 16.65 -14.01 2.97
C ASP A 383 17.02 -14.23 1.49
N ARG A 384 16.10 -14.85 0.76
CA ARG A 384 16.29 -15.18 -0.65
C ARG A 384 14.93 -15.27 -1.34
N PRO A 385 14.78 -14.70 -2.56
CA PRO A 385 13.55 -14.84 -3.33
C PRO A 385 13.26 -16.30 -3.70
N LEU A 386 11.97 -16.67 -3.61
CA LEU A 386 11.51 -18.01 -3.94
C LEU A 386 10.50 -17.94 -5.09
N ILE A 387 10.55 -18.92 -6.00
CA ILE A 387 9.55 -19.13 -7.05
C ILE A 387 9.09 -20.60 -6.95
N VAL A 388 7.81 -20.78 -6.62
CA VAL A 388 7.22 -22.12 -6.35
C VAL A 388 6.25 -22.48 -7.47
N ASN A 389 6.55 -23.56 -8.21
CA ASN A 389 5.67 -24.13 -9.24
C ASN A 389 4.71 -25.18 -8.62
N GLY A 390 3.90 -24.73 -7.68
CA GLY A 390 2.97 -25.54 -6.90
C GLY A 390 2.37 -24.69 -5.79
N ASP A 391 1.89 -25.34 -4.76
CA ASP A 391 1.31 -24.70 -3.58
C ASP A 391 2.38 -24.40 -2.53
N LEU A 392 2.18 -23.33 -1.76
CA LEU A 392 3.05 -22.93 -0.65
C LEU A 392 2.31 -23.01 0.67
N THR A 393 2.93 -23.67 1.65
CA THR A 393 2.48 -23.63 3.04
C THR A 393 3.57 -23.01 3.92
N ILE A 394 3.21 -22.01 4.74
CA ILE A 394 4.12 -21.39 5.74
C ILE A 394 3.55 -21.68 7.12
N GLN A 395 4.39 -22.27 8.00
CA GLN A 395 4.04 -22.62 9.37
C GLN A 395 5.15 -22.19 10.35
N GLY A 396 4.77 -21.90 11.60
CA GLY A 396 5.71 -21.59 12.68
C GLY A 396 6.27 -20.15 12.63
N ASN A 397 7.47 -19.93 13.17
CA ASN A 397 8.11 -18.63 13.29
C ASN A 397 9.12 -18.40 12.17
N VAL A 398 8.83 -17.53 11.24
CA VAL A 398 9.67 -17.28 10.06
C VAL A 398 9.93 -15.79 9.89
N SER A 399 11.19 -15.42 9.65
CA SER A 399 11.56 -14.08 9.21
C SER A 399 11.83 -14.05 7.71
N PHE A 400 11.34 -13.00 7.05
CA PHE A 400 11.54 -12.79 5.63
C PHE A 400 12.11 -11.41 5.32
N GLU A 401 12.99 -11.36 4.31
CA GLU A 401 13.38 -10.15 3.58
C GLU A 401 13.38 -10.44 2.07
N SER A 402 12.27 -10.94 1.56
CA SER A 402 12.26 -11.39 0.16
C SER A 402 10.87 -11.44 -0.45
N THR A 403 10.86 -11.53 -1.78
CA THR A 403 9.64 -11.79 -2.55
C THR A 403 9.51 -13.28 -2.83
N VAL A 404 8.31 -13.79 -2.62
CA VAL A 404 7.94 -15.19 -2.89
C VAL A 404 6.82 -15.21 -3.92
N TYR A 405 7.08 -15.85 -5.05
CA TYR A 405 6.09 -16.09 -6.10
C TYR A 405 5.60 -17.53 -6.03
N VAL A 406 4.30 -17.71 -6.06
CA VAL A 406 3.64 -19.03 -5.98
C VAL A 406 2.68 -19.18 -7.17
N LEU A 407 2.86 -20.20 -7.98
CA LEU A 407 2.00 -20.47 -9.13
C LEU A 407 0.68 -21.17 -8.75
N GLY A 408 0.63 -21.78 -7.58
CA GLY A 408 -0.56 -22.38 -6.96
C GLY A 408 -1.18 -21.51 -5.88
N ASP A 409 -1.79 -22.17 -4.91
CA ASP A 409 -2.37 -21.54 -3.73
C ASP A 409 -1.32 -21.36 -2.62
N SER A 410 -1.56 -20.38 -1.74
CA SER A 410 -0.69 -20.14 -0.58
C SER A 410 -1.47 -20.26 0.72
N VAL A 411 -0.91 -20.97 1.69
CA VAL A 411 -1.50 -21.13 3.02
C VAL A 411 -0.52 -20.63 4.08
N ILE A 412 -0.96 -19.71 4.92
CA ILE A 412 -0.25 -19.26 6.12
C ILE A 412 -1.01 -19.86 7.30
N ASP A 413 -0.50 -20.97 7.86
CA ASP A 413 -1.15 -21.73 8.92
C ASP A 413 -0.35 -21.66 10.20
N ARG A 414 -0.93 -21.15 11.27
CA ARG A 414 -0.27 -21.01 12.58
C ARG A 414 1.14 -20.43 12.48
N ALA A 415 1.29 -19.41 11.65
CA ALA A 415 2.58 -18.78 11.37
C ALA A 415 2.66 -17.38 11.96
N ASN A 416 3.86 -17.03 12.42
CA ASN A 416 4.24 -15.69 12.81
C ASN A 416 5.36 -15.22 11.88
N ILE A 417 5.06 -14.22 11.06
CA ILE A 417 6.01 -13.69 10.08
C ILE A 417 6.58 -12.38 10.63
N ARG A 418 7.88 -12.39 10.85
CA ARG A 418 8.63 -11.27 11.44
C ARG A 418 9.60 -10.67 10.42
N PRO A 419 10.05 -9.42 10.64
CA PRO A 419 11.17 -8.88 9.90
C PRO A 419 12.45 -9.68 10.19
N LEU A 420 13.40 -9.64 9.25
CA LEU A 420 14.68 -10.33 9.40
C LEU A 420 15.56 -9.66 10.44
N ASP A 421 15.49 -8.35 10.53
CA ASP A 421 16.31 -7.52 11.41
C ASP A 421 15.49 -6.86 12.54
N GLU A 422 16.21 -6.34 13.55
CA GLU A 422 15.60 -5.65 14.70
C GLU A 422 15.02 -4.27 14.31
N THR A 423 15.37 -3.72 13.14
CA THR A 423 14.82 -2.44 12.67
C THR A 423 13.35 -2.56 12.30
N GLY A 424 12.87 -3.78 12.06
CA GLY A 424 11.48 -4.06 11.75
C GLY A 424 11.05 -3.50 10.38
N LEU A 425 12.02 -3.23 9.49
CA LEU A 425 11.77 -2.59 8.20
C LEU A 425 11.42 -3.58 7.10
N ASN A 426 11.99 -4.79 7.13
CA ASN A 426 11.87 -5.76 6.06
C ASN A 426 10.56 -6.56 6.14
N SER A 427 10.05 -6.99 4.99
CA SER A 427 8.76 -7.68 4.87
C SER A 427 8.81 -8.85 3.90
N LEU A 428 7.96 -9.83 4.12
CA LEU A 428 7.59 -10.78 3.09
C LEU A 428 6.71 -10.06 2.03
N VAL A 429 7.04 -10.24 0.75
CA VAL A 429 6.13 -9.94 -0.36
C VAL A 429 5.70 -11.26 -0.97
N LEU A 430 4.50 -11.73 -0.63
CA LEU A 430 3.94 -13.00 -1.11
C LEU A 430 2.96 -12.75 -2.26
N LEU A 431 3.28 -13.28 -3.40
CA LEU A 431 2.49 -13.16 -4.63
C LEU A 431 2.02 -14.56 -5.02
N SER A 432 0.73 -14.83 -4.92
CA SER A 432 0.13 -16.11 -5.28
C SER A 432 -0.75 -15.96 -6.51
N LYS A 433 -0.55 -16.82 -7.50
CA LYS A 433 -1.45 -16.89 -8.67
C LYS A 433 -2.82 -17.46 -8.28
N GLY A 434 -2.83 -18.35 -7.30
CA GLY A 434 -4.02 -18.87 -6.65
C GLY A 434 -4.48 -18.02 -5.46
N LYS A 435 -5.22 -18.66 -4.58
CA LYS A 435 -5.76 -18.04 -3.35
C LYS A 435 -4.70 -17.95 -2.27
N ILE A 436 -4.89 -17.00 -1.35
CA ILE A 436 -4.15 -16.95 -0.10
C ILE A 436 -5.13 -17.24 1.05
N LEU A 437 -4.82 -18.27 1.82
CA LEU A 437 -5.57 -18.62 3.01
C LEU A 437 -4.74 -18.30 4.26
N LEU A 438 -5.28 -17.41 5.11
CA LEU A 438 -4.75 -17.17 6.46
C LEU A 438 -5.54 -18.03 7.44
N ASN A 439 -4.91 -19.05 8.00
CA ASN A 439 -5.57 -20.09 8.77
C ASN A 439 -4.98 -20.21 10.17
N ARG A 440 -5.84 -20.38 11.19
CA ARG A 440 -5.50 -20.69 12.59
C ARG A 440 -4.34 -19.90 13.18
N ILE A 441 -4.31 -18.60 12.88
CA ILE A 441 -3.31 -17.70 13.45
C ILE A 441 -3.76 -17.35 14.86
N ASN A 442 -3.39 -17.97 15.89
CA ASN A 442 -3.81 -17.76 17.30
C ASN A 442 -5.32 -17.94 17.60
N GLU A 443 -5.97 -18.89 16.93
CA GLU A 443 -7.40 -19.19 17.18
C GLU A 443 -7.63 -19.54 18.67
N PHE A 444 -8.55 -18.80 19.31
CA PHE A 444 -8.89 -18.91 20.74
C PHE A 444 -7.75 -18.61 21.74
N GLU A 445 -6.67 -18.01 21.30
CA GLU A 445 -5.61 -17.53 22.19
C GLU A 445 -5.79 -16.05 22.53
N THR A 446 -5.22 -15.61 23.64
CA THR A 446 -5.27 -14.21 24.09
C THR A 446 -4.14 -13.35 23.53
N GLY A 447 -3.21 -13.96 22.78
CA GLY A 447 -2.07 -13.29 22.18
C GLY A 447 -2.37 -12.79 20.77
N SER A 448 -1.84 -11.63 20.41
CA SER A 448 -1.86 -11.14 19.01
C SER A 448 -0.69 -11.72 18.22
N THR A 449 -0.95 -12.15 16.98
CA THR A 449 0.09 -12.55 16.05
C THR A 449 0.32 -11.47 15.01
N SER A 450 1.57 -11.09 14.78
CA SER A 450 1.94 -10.09 13.79
C SER A 450 2.46 -10.76 12.52
N LEU A 451 1.86 -10.39 11.38
CA LEU A 451 2.37 -10.72 10.06
C LEU A 451 2.96 -9.47 9.42
N GLN A 452 4.28 -9.44 9.24
CA GLN A 452 4.92 -8.39 8.48
C GLN A 452 5.03 -8.83 7.03
N ALA A 453 3.98 -8.52 6.25
CA ALA A 453 3.83 -9.04 4.90
C ALA A 453 2.95 -8.17 4.01
N PHE A 454 3.29 -8.14 2.71
CA PHE A 454 2.39 -7.77 1.62
C PHE A 454 1.92 -9.06 0.94
N LEU A 455 0.62 -9.28 0.93
CA LEU A 455 -0.01 -10.50 0.43
C LEU A 455 -0.86 -10.13 -0.79
N TYR A 456 -0.52 -10.70 -1.94
CA TYR A 456 -1.25 -10.49 -3.20
C TYR A 456 -1.75 -11.81 -3.78
N SER A 457 -3.06 -11.92 -4.03
CA SER A 457 -3.69 -13.04 -4.73
C SER A 457 -4.13 -12.60 -6.12
N ASP A 458 -3.64 -13.28 -7.17
CA ASP A 458 -4.05 -13.09 -8.57
C ASP A 458 -5.32 -13.87 -8.94
N SER A 459 -5.86 -14.65 -8.00
CA SER A 459 -7.09 -15.41 -8.20
C SER A 459 -8.28 -14.49 -8.42
N LEU A 460 -9.10 -14.79 -9.43
CA LEU A 460 -10.39 -14.12 -9.66
C LEU A 460 -11.50 -14.65 -8.75
N GLU A 461 -11.25 -15.72 -8.01
CA GLU A 461 -12.19 -16.25 -7.04
C GLU A 461 -12.23 -15.38 -5.78
N LYS A 462 -13.35 -15.45 -5.09
CA LYS A 462 -13.57 -14.69 -3.87
C LYS A 462 -12.58 -15.08 -2.76
N THR A 463 -11.82 -14.11 -2.29
CA THR A 463 -10.95 -14.24 -1.12
C THR A 463 -11.70 -13.82 0.14
N GLN A 464 -11.54 -14.57 1.23
CA GLN A 464 -12.19 -14.32 2.51
C GLN A 464 -11.16 -14.26 3.64
N VAL A 465 -11.31 -13.26 4.50
CA VAL A 465 -10.51 -13.09 5.72
C VAL A 465 -11.44 -13.15 6.93
N TYR A 466 -11.12 -14.00 7.88
CA TYR A 466 -11.87 -14.17 9.12
C TYR A 466 -11.01 -13.79 10.33
N ALA A 467 -11.18 -12.57 10.83
CA ALA A 467 -10.59 -12.11 12.09
C ALA A 467 -11.70 -11.99 13.16
N VAL A 468 -12.31 -13.11 13.47
CA VAL A 468 -13.41 -13.22 14.45
C VAL A 468 -12.98 -14.07 15.65
N GLY A 469 -12.44 -15.27 15.41
CA GLY A 469 -11.87 -16.12 16.46
C GLY A 469 -10.40 -15.82 16.77
N SER A 470 -9.66 -15.30 15.78
CA SER A 470 -8.24 -14.95 15.89
C SER A 470 -8.04 -13.44 15.89
N GLU A 471 -6.97 -12.98 16.54
CA GLU A 471 -6.47 -11.61 16.43
C GLU A 471 -5.32 -11.57 15.44
N LEU A 472 -5.46 -10.76 14.41
CA LEU A 472 -4.52 -10.64 13.32
C LEU A 472 -4.03 -9.21 13.18
N GLN A 473 -2.73 -9.01 13.33
CA GLN A 473 -2.05 -7.75 13.05
C GLN A 473 -1.20 -7.90 11.79
N ILE A 474 -1.53 -7.17 10.73
CA ILE A 474 -0.76 -7.15 9.50
C ILE A 474 -0.05 -5.80 9.38
N LYS A 475 1.28 -5.83 9.35
CA LYS A 475 2.12 -4.69 8.95
C LYS A 475 2.53 -4.89 7.50
N GLY A 476 1.90 -4.16 6.59
CA GLY A 476 2.10 -4.33 5.15
C GLY A 476 0.79 -4.11 4.40
N GLY A 477 0.34 -5.10 3.62
CA GLY A 477 -0.88 -5.02 2.85
C GLY A 477 -1.51 -6.37 2.54
N LEU A 478 -2.81 -6.35 2.28
CA LEU A 478 -3.58 -7.50 1.81
C LEU A 478 -4.37 -7.10 0.55
N TYR A 479 -4.11 -7.76 -0.54
CA TYR A 479 -4.68 -7.44 -1.82
C TYR A 479 -5.16 -8.67 -2.60
N SER A 480 -6.33 -8.57 -3.23
CA SER A 480 -6.88 -9.63 -4.09
C SER A 480 -7.31 -9.06 -5.44
N ARG A 481 -6.94 -9.72 -6.53
CA ARG A 481 -7.47 -9.42 -7.85
C ARG A 481 -8.96 -9.74 -7.97
N GLY A 482 -9.42 -10.82 -7.31
CA GLY A 482 -10.82 -11.17 -7.17
C GLY A 482 -11.53 -10.41 -6.05
N PRO A 483 -12.83 -10.64 -5.84
CA PRO A 483 -13.56 -10.04 -4.73
C PRO A 483 -12.93 -10.39 -3.38
N LEU A 484 -12.87 -9.43 -2.46
CA LEU A 484 -12.31 -9.61 -1.12
C LEU A 484 -13.36 -9.31 -0.05
N ASP A 485 -13.64 -10.31 0.79
CA ASP A 485 -14.50 -10.19 1.97
C ASP A 485 -13.65 -10.25 3.24
N VAL A 486 -13.70 -9.18 4.01
CA VAL A 486 -13.00 -9.06 5.30
C VAL A 486 -14.02 -9.09 6.42
N ASN A 487 -13.89 -10.06 7.34
CA ASN A 487 -14.82 -10.27 8.44
C ASN A 487 -14.13 -10.05 9.77
N VAL A 488 -14.57 -9.04 10.54
CA VAL A 488 -13.85 -8.58 11.72
C VAL A 488 -14.77 -8.32 12.90
N PHE A 489 -14.46 -8.94 14.02
CA PHE A 489 -15.07 -8.60 15.29
C PHE A 489 -14.19 -7.62 16.07
N ARG A 490 -14.79 -6.61 16.68
CA ARG A 490 -14.14 -5.72 17.62
C ARG A 490 -14.70 -5.97 19.00
N GLY A 491 -13.85 -6.46 19.91
CA GLY A 491 -14.29 -6.77 21.26
C GLY A 491 -13.29 -7.61 22.06
N ARG A 492 -13.60 -7.79 23.33
CA ARG A 492 -12.77 -8.56 24.24
C ARG A 492 -12.83 -10.05 23.97
N TYR A 493 -11.70 -10.68 24.21
CA TYR A 493 -11.60 -12.12 24.26
C TYR A 493 -12.12 -12.63 25.60
N PRO A 494 -12.95 -13.68 25.61
CA PRO A 494 -13.20 -14.40 26.85
C PRO A 494 -11.92 -15.13 27.28
N GLU A 495 -11.75 -15.36 28.56
CA GLU A 495 -10.70 -16.27 29.03
C GLU A 495 -10.94 -17.64 28.38
N ALA A 496 -9.93 -18.13 27.64
CA ALA A 496 -10.11 -19.26 26.74
C ALA A 496 -10.01 -20.63 27.43
N GLU A 497 -9.49 -20.70 28.66
CA GLU A 497 -9.31 -21.98 29.35
C GLU A 497 -10.65 -22.72 29.55
N GLY A 498 -10.72 -23.91 28.95
CA GLY A 498 -11.87 -24.81 29.10
C GLY A 498 -13.13 -24.42 28.33
N LEU A 499 -13.09 -23.37 27.50
CA LEU A 499 -14.23 -23.00 26.64
C LEU A 499 -14.27 -23.82 25.36
N SER A 500 -15.46 -24.29 25.00
CA SER A 500 -15.71 -24.76 23.64
C SER A 500 -15.75 -23.59 22.65
N ALA A 501 -15.51 -23.85 21.37
CA ALA A 501 -15.62 -22.82 20.32
C ALA A 501 -16.96 -22.07 20.36
N THR A 502 -18.07 -22.78 20.58
CA THR A 502 -19.41 -22.17 20.70
C THR A 502 -19.47 -21.21 21.88
N GLN A 503 -18.99 -21.63 23.07
CA GLN A 503 -18.98 -20.79 24.26
C GLN A 503 -18.06 -19.58 24.09
N TYR A 504 -16.94 -19.72 23.39
CA TYR A 504 -16.03 -18.62 23.09
C TYR A 504 -16.74 -17.53 22.27
N PHE A 505 -17.42 -17.90 21.20
CA PHE A 505 -18.15 -16.94 20.36
C PHE A 505 -19.36 -16.33 21.08
N GLU A 506 -20.09 -17.09 21.89
CA GLU A 506 -21.24 -16.59 22.67
C GLU A 506 -20.87 -15.61 23.78
N ARG A 507 -19.65 -15.72 24.34
CA ARG A 507 -19.17 -14.87 25.43
C ARG A 507 -18.39 -13.64 24.97
N ASN A 508 -18.19 -13.45 23.67
CA ASN A 508 -17.52 -12.27 23.17
C ASN A 508 -18.28 -10.98 23.54
N ILE A 509 -17.56 -10.00 24.08
CA ILE A 509 -18.11 -8.70 24.49
C ILE A 509 -17.70 -7.66 23.44
N PRO A 510 -18.65 -7.09 22.68
CA PRO A 510 -18.36 -6.04 21.71
C PRO A 510 -17.86 -4.77 22.38
N GLU A 511 -16.89 -4.09 21.77
CA GLU A 511 -16.30 -2.85 22.26
C GLU A 511 -16.19 -1.77 21.19
N GLN A 512 -15.99 -0.52 21.64
CA GLN A 512 -15.85 0.62 20.73
C GLN A 512 -14.39 0.91 20.39
N ALA A 513 -13.47 0.65 21.31
CA ALA A 513 -12.08 1.05 21.20
C ALA A 513 -11.39 0.38 20.00
N PRO A 514 -10.75 1.14 19.08
CA PRO A 514 -10.14 0.61 17.88
C PRO A 514 -9.05 -0.43 18.13
N GLU A 515 -8.34 -0.31 19.24
CA GLU A 515 -7.29 -1.24 19.70
C GLU A 515 -7.82 -2.65 20.00
N HIS A 516 -9.12 -2.81 20.24
CA HIS A 516 -9.77 -4.11 20.46
C HIS A 516 -10.30 -4.73 19.16
N SER A 517 -9.96 -4.17 18.00
CA SER A 517 -10.24 -4.80 16.72
C SER A 517 -9.35 -6.02 16.51
N ARG A 518 -9.94 -7.14 16.14
CA ARG A 518 -9.23 -8.40 15.87
C ARG A 518 -8.53 -8.43 14.52
N LEU A 519 -8.75 -7.42 13.68
CA LEU A 519 -7.93 -7.14 12.51
C LEU A 519 -7.40 -5.73 12.61
N GLN A 520 -6.09 -5.62 12.70
CA GLN A 520 -5.37 -4.36 12.67
C GLN A 520 -4.44 -4.37 11.46
N LEU A 521 -4.68 -3.47 10.53
CA LEU A 521 -3.88 -3.31 9.33
C LEU A 521 -3.09 -2.02 9.44
N THR A 522 -1.77 -2.08 9.28
CA THR A 522 -0.91 -0.91 9.28
C THR A 522 -0.01 -0.96 8.06
N TYR A 523 -0.05 0.09 7.25
CA TYR A 523 0.81 0.20 6.09
C TYR A 523 2.29 0.22 6.50
N ASN A 524 3.12 -0.47 5.73
CA ASN A 524 4.56 -0.52 5.94
C ASN A 524 5.28 -0.02 4.67
N ASP A 525 5.63 1.25 4.65
CA ASP A 525 6.37 1.89 3.55
C ASP A 525 7.82 1.37 3.41
N ALA A 526 8.34 0.77 4.48
CA ALA A 526 9.67 0.18 4.46
C ALA A 526 9.82 -1.02 3.49
N VAL A 527 8.72 -1.53 2.92
CA VAL A 527 8.78 -2.51 1.81
C VAL A 527 9.62 -2.00 0.66
N PHE A 528 9.63 -0.69 0.43
CA PHE A 528 10.43 -0.07 -0.62
C PHE A 528 11.95 -0.09 -0.34
N ASN A 529 12.37 -0.54 0.83
CA ASN A 529 13.78 -0.78 1.14
C ASN A 529 14.34 -2.08 0.51
N GLN A 530 13.44 -2.96 0.03
CA GLN A 530 13.79 -4.26 -0.57
C GLN A 530 13.83 -4.24 -2.11
N LEU A 531 14.25 -3.14 -2.70
CA LEU A 531 14.07 -2.81 -4.13
C LEU A 531 14.52 -3.90 -5.10
N ASN A 532 15.65 -4.57 -4.81
CA ASN A 532 16.18 -5.60 -5.69
C ASN A 532 15.30 -6.85 -5.77
N THR A 533 14.45 -7.08 -4.78
CA THR A 533 13.56 -8.23 -4.71
C THR A 533 12.10 -7.91 -5.06
N LEU A 534 11.73 -6.62 -5.14
CA LEU A 534 10.37 -6.24 -5.44
C LEU A 534 9.90 -6.64 -6.85
N PRO A 535 8.63 -6.99 -6.97
CA PRO A 535 8.00 -7.22 -8.27
C PRO A 535 7.93 -5.94 -9.09
N VAL A 536 7.91 -6.07 -10.42
CA VAL A 536 7.68 -4.96 -11.35
C VAL A 536 6.57 -5.31 -12.32
N THR A 537 5.90 -4.29 -12.85
CA THR A 537 4.89 -4.42 -13.91
C THR A 537 5.48 -4.00 -15.26
N ASN A 538 4.81 -4.34 -16.35
CA ASN A 538 5.16 -3.87 -17.69
C ASN A 538 4.62 -2.46 -18.00
N GLN A 539 4.00 -1.82 -17.05
CA GLN A 539 3.41 -0.48 -17.18
C GLN A 539 3.99 0.44 -16.14
N LEU A 540 4.35 1.66 -16.57
CA LEU A 540 4.72 2.71 -15.65
C LEU A 540 3.50 3.23 -14.92
N GLN A 541 3.65 3.36 -13.63
CA GLN A 541 2.68 3.98 -12.75
C GLN A 541 3.15 5.37 -12.37
N PHE A 542 2.19 6.20 -12.12
CA PHE A 542 2.41 7.59 -11.81
C PHE A 542 1.72 7.94 -10.49
N PHE A 543 2.52 8.33 -9.52
CA PHE A 543 2.03 8.78 -8.21
C PHE A 543 2.48 10.21 -7.95
N VAL A 544 1.68 10.90 -7.19
CA VAL A 544 1.91 12.31 -6.86
C VAL A 544 1.89 12.44 -5.34
N SER A 545 2.96 13.01 -4.75
CA SER A 545 2.96 13.36 -3.33
C SER A 545 1.99 14.49 -3.03
N GLN A 546 1.69 14.72 -1.77
CA GLN A 546 1.00 15.95 -1.40
C GLN A 546 1.92 17.15 -1.68
N PRO A 547 1.38 18.28 -2.23
CA PRO A 547 2.16 19.47 -2.44
C PRO A 547 2.56 20.09 -1.09
N VAL A 548 3.84 20.43 -0.96
CA VAL A 548 4.39 21.10 0.21
C VAL A 548 4.60 22.55 -0.11
N GLN A 549 4.01 23.45 0.67
CA GLN A 549 4.25 24.87 0.57
C GLN A 549 5.58 25.22 1.25
N LEU A 550 6.51 25.76 0.48
CA LEU A 550 7.76 26.29 1.01
C LEU A 550 7.55 27.75 1.45
N GLN A 551 8.10 28.11 2.61
CA GLN A 551 7.97 29.44 3.19
C GLN A 551 8.78 30.50 2.43
#